data_8d8fc6d916b19b8d8bb9613312ef4de5
#
_entry.id   8d8fc6d916b19b8d8bb9613312ef4de5
#
_cell.length_a   1.000
_cell.length_b   1.000
_cell.length_c   1.000
_cell.angle_alpha   90.00
_cell.angle_beta   90.00
_cell.angle_gamma   90.00
#
_symmetry.space_group_name_H-M   'P 1'
#
loop_
_entity.id
_entity.type
_entity.pdbx_description
1 polymer ?
#
loop_
_entity_poly.entity_id
_entity_poly.type
_entity_poly.pdbx_seq_one_letter_code
_entity_poly.pdbx_strand_id
1 'polypeptide(L)'
;GLGDVYKRQYLYLQYKTRLQRKYKIKTMKPAYNRSKIMRNADFLDGEIWSPVKGLEDLYMVSNMGRVYSLPRYKRVNVFNKANITRLENGRILKGRPDKNGYLQVDLWDHDSKVIKYKVHRLVASAFIMNPDNKPQVNHINGVKSDNRVDNLEWVTAKENIAHAIRTGLSVWSKIV
;
A
#
# COMPACT_ATOMS: atom_id res chain seq x y z
N GLY A 1 -20.29 10.38 3.73
CA GLY A 1 -19.52 11.58 4.07
C GLY A 1 -18.19 11.24 4.75
N LEU A 2 -17.33 12.22 4.96
CA LEU A 2 -16.01 12.08 5.61
C LEU A 2 -16.10 11.35 6.97
N GLY A 3 -17.19 11.52 7.72
CA GLY A 3 -17.40 10.85 9.01
C GLY A 3 -17.46 9.32 8.95
N ASP A 4 -17.92 8.74 7.84
CA ASP A 4 -18.02 7.28 7.69
C ASP A 4 -16.67 6.63 7.39
N VAL A 5 -15.79 7.33 6.69
CA VAL A 5 -14.43 6.88 6.42
C VAL A 5 -13.63 6.82 7.72
N TYR A 6 -13.72 7.86 8.56
CA TYR A 6 -13.04 7.90 9.86
C TYR A 6 -13.60 6.86 10.84
N LYS A 7 -14.93 6.64 10.88
CA LYS A 7 -15.53 5.57 11.67
C LYS A 7 -15.05 4.19 11.25
N ARG A 8 -14.98 3.90 9.95
CA ARG A 8 -14.47 2.65 9.40
C ARG A 8 -12.99 2.45 9.74
N GLN A 9 -12.20 3.51 9.65
CA GLN A 9 -10.77 3.48 9.97
C GLN A 9 -10.53 3.25 11.48
N TYR A 10 -11.33 3.88 12.34
CA TYR A 10 -11.28 3.68 13.79
C TYR A 10 -11.66 2.25 14.18
N LEU A 11 -12.73 1.70 13.58
CA LEU A 11 -13.14 0.30 13.77
C LEU A 11 -12.08 -0.68 13.29
N TYR A 12 -11.41 -0.40 12.18
CA TYR A 12 -10.30 -1.23 11.67
C TYR A 12 -9.11 -1.25 12.61
N LEU A 13 -8.73 -0.11 13.17
CA LEU A 13 -7.66 -0.02 14.17
C LEU A 13 -8.02 -0.79 15.45
N GLN A 14 -9.25 -0.68 15.93
CA GLN A 14 -9.74 -1.47 17.07
C GLN A 14 -9.77 -2.96 16.76
N TYR A 15 -10.21 -3.35 15.57
CA TYR A 15 -10.22 -4.74 15.11
C TYR A 15 -8.79 -5.32 15.03
N LYS A 16 -7.83 -4.60 14.44
CA LYS A 16 -6.41 -4.99 14.44
C LYS A 16 -5.86 -5.17 15.87
N THR A 17 -6.13 -4.25 16.75
CA THR A 17 -5.69 -4.33 18.17
C THR A 17 -6.33 -5.52 18.88
N ARG A 18 -7.61 -5.80 18.62
CA ARG A 18 -8.35 -6.95 19.19
C ARG A 18 -7.80 -8.29 18.67
N LEU A 19 -7.49 -8.40 17.37
CA LEU A 19 -6.85 -9.58 16.79
C LEU A 19 -5.44 -9.82 17.36
N GLN A 20 -4.65 -8.77 17.52
CA GLN A 20 -3.32 -8.85 18.13
C GLN A 20 -3.39 -9.39 19.55
N ARG A 21 -4.37 -8.95 20.35
CA ARG A 21 -4.61 -9.45 21.72
C ARG A 21 -5.10 -10.90 21.72
N LYS A 22 -6.05 -11.25 20.84
CA LYS A 22 -6.67 -12.59 20.76
C LYS A 22 -5.68 -13.68 20.37
N TYR A 23 -4.77 -13.39 19.44
CA TYR A 23 -3.85 -14.40 18.90
C TYR A 23 -2.45 -14.33 19.51
N LYS A 24 -2.23 -13.55 20.59
CA LYS A 24 -0.89 -13.38 21.19
C LYS A 24 0.20 -13.19 20.11
N ILE A 25 -0.15 -12.52 19.02
CA ILE A 25 0.84 -12.14 18.03
C ILE A 25 1.80 -11.24 18.78
N LYS A 26 2.95 -11.80 19.18
CA LYS A 26 4.06 -11.02 19.67
C LYS A 26 4.33 -9.99 18.59
N THR A 27 3.83 -8.77 18.82
CA THR A 27 4.36 -7.64 18.07
C THR A 27 5.85 -7.71 18.34
N MET A 28 6.62 -8.12 17.33
CA MET A 28 8.03 -7.79 17.35
C MET A 28 8.00 -6.29 17.64
N LYS A 29 8.46 -5.91 18.84
CA LYS A 29 8.71 -4.50 19.14
C LYS A 29 9.51 -4.04 17.93
N PRO A 30 9.05 -3.05 17.15
CA PRO A 30 9.90 -2.54 16.12
C PRO A 30 11.15 -2.07 16.85
N ALA A 31 12.26 -2.79 16.69
CA ALA A 31 13.54 -2.49 17.31
C ALA A 31 14.06 -1.10 16.88
N TYR A 32 13.21 -0.38 16.14
CA TYR A 32 13.47 0.91 15.57
C TYR A 32 12.38 1.92 15.97
N ASN A 33 12.82 3.01 16.57
CA ASN A 33 11.99 4.19 16.79
C ASN A 33 11.53 4.75 15.42
N ARG A 34 10.24 4.55 15.07
CA ARG A 34 9.65 4.94 13.77
C ARG A 34 9.95 6.37 13.39
N SER A 35 9.95 7.29 14.34
CA SER A 35 10.26 8.71 14.12
C SER A 35 11.71 8.96 13.67
N LYS A 36 12.63 8.04 14.02
CA LYS A 36 14.05 8.15 13.66
C LYS A 36 14.37 7.57 12.28
N ILE A 37 13.54 6.62 11.80
CA ILE A 37 13.76 5.89 10.54
C ILE A 37 13.31 6.70 9.33
N MET A 38 12.24 7.48 9.47
CA MET A 38 11.61 8.18 8.35
C MET A 38 12.02 9.66 8.28
N ARG A 39 13.19 10.04 8.84
CA ARG A 39 13.65 11.43 8.91
C ARG A 39 13.77 12.16 7.56
N ASN A 40 13.82 11.43 6.46
CA ASN A 40 13.99 11.97 5.11
C ASN A 40 12.72 11.81 4.24
N ALA A 41 11.59 11.44 4.83
CA ALA A 41 10.32 11.43 4.12
C ALA A 41 9.58 12.71 4.46
N ASP A 42 9.31 13.54 3.47
CA ASP A 42 8.39 14.68 3.61
C ASP A 42 7.00 14.10 3.88
N PHE A 43 6.61 14.04 5.17
CA PHE A 43 5.29 13.59 5.58
C PHE A 43 4.24 14.60 5.11
N LEU A 44 3.15 14.09 4.56
CA LEU A 44 1.99 14.90 4.27
C LEU A 44 1.12 15.01 5.53
N ASP A 45 0.42 16.14 5.66
CA ASP A 45 -0.52 16.30 6.76
C ASP A 45 -1.62 15.22 6.69
N GLY A 46 -1.93 14.61 7.84
CA GLY A 46 -2.88 13.49 7.92
C GLY A 46 -2.40 12.17 7.31
N GLU A 47 -1.13 12.04 6.92
CA GLU A 47 -0.60 10.81 6.35
C GLU A 47 -0.34 9.74 7.41
N ILE A 48 -0.92 8.57 7.19
CA ILE A 48 -0.80 7.39 8.06
C ILE A 48 -0.09 6.27 7.29
N TRP A 49 0.90 5.65 7.93
CA TRP A 49 1.69 4.57 7.34
C TRP A 49 1.36 3.22 7.98
N SER A 50 1.21 2.19 7.13
CA SER A 50 1.00 0.79 7.52
C SER A 50 2.05 -0.09 6.88
N PRO A 51 2.54 -1.15 7.56
CA PRO A 51 3.42 -2.13 6.95
C PRO A 51 2.76 -2.80 5.75
N VAL A 52 3.55 -3.11 4.71
CA VAL A 52 3.09 -3.92 3.59
C VAL A 52 3.01 -5.38 4.03
N LYS A 53 1.83 -5.99 3.89
CA LYS A 53 1.59 -7.39 4.29
C LYS A 53 2.54 -8.36 3.59
N GLY A 54 3.24 -9.17 4.39
CA GLY A 54 4.27 -10.12 3.92
C GLY A 54 5.66 -9.50 3.69
N LEU A 55 5.79 -8.17 3.84
CA LEU A 55 7.03 -7.42 3.69
C LEU A 55 7.14 -6.32 4.78
N GLU A 56 6.69 -6.64 6.00
CA GLU A 56 6.47 -5.67 7.09
C GLU A 56 7.74 -4.98 7.59
N ASP A 57 8.88 -5.63 7.44
CA ASP A 57 10.20 -5.13 7.82
C ASP A 57 10.95 -4.45 6.67
N LEU A 58 10.41 -4.52 5.44
CA LEU A 58 11.04 -3.98 4.24
C LEU A 58 10.32 -2.74 3.70
N TYR A 59 8.98 -2.69 3.81
CA TYR A 59 8.20 -1.63 3.16
C TYR A 59 7.00 -1.20 3.98
N MET A 60 6.64 0.07 3.80
CA MET A 60 5.40 0.65 4.31
C MET A 60 4.59 1.26 3.16
N VAL A 61 3.29 1.32 3.32
CA VAL A 61 2.36 2.00 2.42
C VAL A 61 1.56 3.04 3.19
N SER A 62 1.29 4.19 2.60
CA SER A 62 0.50 5.24 3.22
C SER A 62 -0.95 5.26 2.72
N ASN A 63 -1.84 5.84 3.54
CA ASN A 63 -3.21 6.14 3.15
C ASN A 63 -3.31 7.15 1.99
N MET A 64 -2.21 7.86 1.68
CA MET A 64 -2.09 8.81 0.56
C MET A 64 -1.54 8.17 -0.72
N GLY A 65 -1.39 6.83 -0.76
CA GLY A 65 -0.93 6.13 -1.96
C GLY A 65 0.57 6.16 -2.18
N ARG A 66 1.37 6.49 -1.17
CA ARG A 66 2.83 6.46 -1.24
C ARG A 66 3.38 5.14 -0.68
N VAL A 67 4.50 4.68 -1.21
CA VAL A 67 5.20 3.47 -0.74
C VAL A 67 6.60 3.86 -0.29
N TYR A 68 6.99 3.43 0.90
CA TYR A 68 8.27 3.72 1.51
C TYR A 68 9.10 2.44 1.68
N SER A 69 10.33 2.45 1.21
CA SER A 69 11.32 1.41 1.48
C SER A 69 12.01 1.72 2.81
N LEU A 70 11.95 0.79 3.76
CA LEU A 70 12.63 0.94 5.05
C LEU A 70 14.15 0.89 4.88
N PRO A 71 14.93 1.60 5.73
CA PRO A 71 16.38 1.48 5.73
C PRO A 71 16.80 0.05 6.03
N ARG A 72 17.75 -0.46 5.28
CA ARG A 72 18.25 -1.83 5.46
C ARG A 72 19.69 -1.99 5.01
N TYR A 73 20.36 -2.97 5.59
CA TYR A 73 21.69 -3.34 5.13
C TYR A 73 21.59 -4.24 3.89
N LYS A 74 22.28 -3.85 2.82
CA LYS A 74 22.43 -4.66 1.61
C LYS A 74 23.85 -5.15 1.45
N ARG A 75 24.00 -6.39 1.04
CA ARG A 75 25.28 -6.90 0.56
C ARG A 75 25.56 -6.32 -0.83
N VAL A 76 26.68 -5.66 -0.99
CA VAL A 76 27.11 -5.07 -2.26
C VAL A 76 28.40 -5.76 -2.69
N ASN A 77 28.37 -6.37 -3.86
CA ASN A 77 29.60 -6.86 -4.49
C ASN A 77 30.34 -5.65 -5.06
N VAL A 78 31.45 -5.25 -4.41
CA VAL A 78 32.38 -4.29 -4.96
C VAL A 78 33.49 -5.09 -5.60
N PHE A 79 33.89 -4.73 -6.82
CA PHE A 79 34.96 -5.37 -7.59
C PHE A 79 36.10 -5.89 -6.68
N ASN A 80 36.31 -7.22 -6.66
CA ASN A 80 37.33 -7.94 -5.94
C ASN A 80 37.43 -7.78 -4.41
N LYS A 81 36.41 -7.24 -3.73
CA LYS A 81 36.34 -7.24 -2.26
C LYS A 81 35.09 -7.98 -1.81
N ALA A 82 35.30 -9.03 -1.02
CA ALA A 82 34.25 -9.86 -0.47
C ALA A 82 33.23 -9.03 0.30
N ASN A 83 31.95 -9.16 -0.08
CA ASN A 83 30.75 -8.88 0.72
C ASN A 83 30.81 -7.66 1.65
N ILE A 84 30.83 -6.46 1.08
CA ILE A 84 30.64 -5.23 1.87
C ILE A 84 29.14 -5.07 2.16
N THR A 85 28.80 -4.92 3.43
CA THR A 85 27.45 -4.58 3.85
C THR A 85 27.31 -3.07 3.90
N ARG A 86 26.42 -2.51 3.06
CA ARG A 86 26.14 -1.07 3.02
C ARG A 86 24.74 -0.79 3.54
N LEU A 87 24.62 0.23 4.41
CA LEU A 87 23.31 0.76 4.82
C LEU A 87 22.67 1.51 3.64
N GLU A 88 21.53 1.04 3.16
CA GLU A 88 20.66 1.76 2.23
C GLU A 88 19.64 2.55 3.04
N ASN A 89 19.63 3.86 2.90
CA ASN A 89 18.68 4.72 3.58
C ASN A 89 17.25 4.47 3.09
N GLY A 90 16.29 4.66 3.99
CA GLY A 90 14.88 4.60 3.62
C GLY A 90 14.51 5.71 2.63
N ARG A 91 13.56 5.43 1.74
CA ARG A 91 13.11 6.38 0.71
C ARG A 91 11.69 6.10 0.24
N ILE A 92 11.00 7.15 -0.22
CA ILE A 92 9.77 7.00 -0.99
C ILE A 92 10.10 6.38 -2.35
N LEU A 93 9.35 5.34 -2.72
CA LEU A 93 9.50 4.70 -4.02
C LEU A 93 8.69 5.47 -5.06
N LYS A 94 9.34 5.80 -6.17
CA LYS A 94 8.68 6.39 -7.32
C LYS A 94 7.95 5.29 -8.09
N GLY A 95 6.61 5.31 -8.03
CA GLY A 95 5.79 4.42 -8.84
C GLY A 95 5.84 4.78 -10.32
N ARG A 96 5.54 3.80 -11.17
CA ARG A 96 5.41 3.99 -12.63
C ARG A 96 4.06 3.41 -13.10
N PRO A 97 3.40 4.00 -14.11
CA PRO A 97 2.18 3.43 -14.66
C PRO A 97 2.48 2.10 -15.36
N ASP A 98 1.58 1.14 -15.22
CA ASP A 98 1.56 -0.05 -16.06
C ASP A 98 0.89 0.26 -17.42
N LYS A 99 0.83 -0.73 -18.31
CA LYS A 99 0.19 -0.59 -19.64
C LYS A 99 -1.29 -0.15 -19.60
N ASN A 100 -1.93 -0.34 -18.46
CA ASN A 100 -3.33 0.02 -18.24
C ASN A 100 -3.48 1.35 -17.47
N GLY A 101 -2.38 2.04 -17.16
CA GLY A 101 -2.35 3.31 -16.43
C GLY A 101 -2.40 3.20 -14.90
N TYR A 102 -2.35 1.99 -14.33
CA TYR A 102 -2.28 1.81 -12.88
C TYR A 102 -0.87 2.01 -12.37
N LEU A 103 -0.72 2.78 -11.29
CA LEU A 103 0.58 2.98 -10.66
C LEU A 103 1.07 1.68 -10.00
N GLN A 104 2.30 1.28 -10.32
CA GLN A 104 2.95 0.10 -9.77
C GLN A 104 4.33 0.42 -9.22
N VAL A 105 4.79 -0.38 -8.27
CA VAL A 105 6.12 -0.36 -7.67
C VAL A 105 6.75 -1.75 -7.71
N ASP A 106 8.06 -1.81 -7.86
CA ASP A 106 8.83 -3.04 -7.77
C ASP A 106 9.33 -3.18 -6.33
N LEU A 107 8.90 -4.23 -5.64
CA LEU A 107 9.33 -4.56 -4.29
C LEU A 107 10.16 -5.84 -4.31
N TRP A 108 11.22 -5.86 -3.52
CA TRP A 108 12.08 -7.02 -3.34
C TRP A 108 11.61 -7.77 -2.09
N ASP A 109 11.43 -9.08 -2.20
CA ASP A 109 11.16 -9.92 -1.04
C ASP A 109 12.45 -10.33 -0.31
N HIS A 110 12.30 -11.17 0.71
CA HIS A 110 13.43 -11.67 1.51
C HIS A 110 14.37 -12.56 0.71
N ASP A 111 13.89 -13.20 -0.36
CA ASP A 111 14.65 -14.06 -1.26
C ASP A 111 15.30 -13.28 -2.41
N SER A 112 15.29 -11.95 -2.32
CA SER A 112 15.82 -11.06 -3.36
C SER A 112 15.10 -11.19 -4.71
N LYS A 113 13.84 -11.64 -4.70
CA LYS A 113 12.98 -11.69 -5.87
C LYS A 113 12.21 -10.39 -6.01
N VAL A 114 12.15 -9.86 -7.22
CA VAL A 114 11.36 -8.65 -7.54
C VAL A 114 9.92 -9.04 -7.83
N ILE A 115 8.99 -8.42 -7.13
CA ILE A 115 7.55 -8.57 -7.34
C ILE A 115 6.96 -7.19 -7.64
N LYS A 116 6.15 -7.10 -8.70
CA LYS A 116 5.46 -5.87 -9.07
C LYS A 116 4.13 -5.78 -8.32
N TYR A 117 3.98 -4.73 -7.55
CA TYR A 117 2.75 -4.46 -6.80
C TYR A 117 2.03 -3.23 -7.36
N LYS A 118 0.72 -3.35 -7.54
CA LYS A 118 -0.14 -2.20 -7.83
C LYS A 118 -0.39 -1.40 -6.55
N VAL A 119 -0.12 -0.11 -6.58
CA VAL A 119 -0.17 0.75 -5.39
C VAL A 119 -1.57 0.76 -4.75
N HIS A 120 -2.64 0.90 -5.57
CA HIS A 120 -4.01 0.87 -5.05
C HIS A 120 -4.34 -0.42 -4.28
N ARG A 121 -3.78 -1.57 -4.71
CA ARG A 121 -3.98 -2.83 -3.99
C ARG A 121 -3.23 -2.89 -2.66
N LEU A 122 -2.04 -2.31 -2.60
CA LEU A 122 -1.29 -2.18 -1.34
C LEU A 122 -2.06 -1.32 -0.34
N VAL A 123 -2.58 -0.16 -0.81
CA VAL A 123 -3.37 0.74 0.01
C VAL A 123 -4.66 0.06 0.48
N ALA A 124 -5.43 -0.52 -0.44
CA ALA A 124 -6.68 -1.19 -0.09
C ALA A 124 -6.44 -2.34 0.91
N SER A 125 -5.40 -3.16 0.69
CA SER A 125 -5.07 -4.26 1.60
C SER A 125 -4.63 -3.80 2.99
N ALA A 126 -4.04 -2.61 3.09
CA ALA A 126 -3.55 -2.07 4.36
C ALA A 126 -4.61 -1.32 5.16
N PHE A 127 -5.56 -0.66 4.49
CA PHE A 127 -6.45 0.32 5.11
C PHE A 127 -7.94 0.04 4.95
N ILE A 128 -8.37 -0.79 3.98
CA ILE A 128 -9.78 -1.05 3.71
C ILE A 128 -10.13 -2.50 4.06
N MET A 129 -11.11 -2.68 4.95
CA MET A 129 -11.61 -4.01 5.26
C MET A 129 -12.30 -4.64 4.04
N ASN A 130 -12.07 -5.94 3.86
CA ASN A 130 -12.68 -6.73 2.79
C ASN A 130 -13.29 -8.02 3.36
N PRO A 131 -14.39 -7.92 4.16
CA PRO A 131 -15.00 -9.08 4.80
C PRO A 131 -15.58 -10.08 3.78
N ASP A 132 -16.04 -9.58 2.64
CA ASP A 132 -16.65 -10.39 1.57
C ASP A 132 -15.61 -10.95 0.59
N ASN A 133 -14.32 -10.76 0.83
CA ASN A 133 -13.22 -11.18 -0.04
C ASN A 133 -13.39 -10.75 -1.51
N LYS A 134 -13.89 -9.54 -1.75
CA LYS A 134 -14.08 -9.01 -3.10
C LYS A 134 -12.73 -8.92 -3.83
N PRO A 135 -12.65 -9.39 -5.09
CA PRO A 135 -11.36 -9.62 -5.76
C PRO A 135 -10.73 -8.37 -6.37
N GLN A 136 -11.49 -7.29 -6.59
CA GLN A 136 -11.04 -6.11 -7.31
C GLN A 136 -11.02 -4.89 -6.41
N VAL A 137 -10.13 -3.95 -6.74
CA VAL A 137 -10.11 -2.60 -6.15
C VAL A 137 -10.47 -1.60 -7.23
N ASN A 138 -11.49 -0.82 -6.99
CA ASN A 138 -11.97 0.25 -7.87
C ASN A 138 -11.45 1.60 -7.40
N HIS A 139 -11.23 2.52 -8.36
CA HIS A 139 -11.01 3.95 -8.10
C HIS A 139 -12.37 4.67 -8.24
N ILE A 140 -12.88 5.20 -7.14
CA ILE A 140 -14.23 5.80 -7.08
C ILE A 140 -14.38 6.95 -8.07
N ASN A 141 -13.34 7.78 -8.23
CA ASN A 141 -13.32 8.88 -9.20
C ASN A 141 -12.87 8.48 -10.61
N GLY A 142 -12.56 7.20 -10.85
CA GLY A 142 -12.06 6.70 -12.13
C GLY A 142 -10.61 7.05 -12.48
N VAL A 143 -9.91 7.82 -11.64
CA VAL A 143 -8.52 8.24 -11.86
C VAL A 143 -7.55 7.20 -11.30
N LYS A 144 -6.96 6.37 -12.18
CA LYS A 144 -6.11 5.22 -11.83
C LYS A 144 -4.80 5.59 -11.11
N SER A 145 -4.39 6.84 -11.15
CA SER A 145 -3.22 7.35 -10.43
C SER A 145 -3.54 7.89 -9.04
N ASP A 146 -4.81 8.14 -8.71
CA ASP A 146 -5.24 8.62 -7.41
C ASP A 146 -5.48 7.45 -6.44
N ASN A 147 -4.41 7.04 -5.77
CA ASN A 147 -4.40 5.88 -4.88
C ASN A 147 -4.64 6.21 -3.41
N ARG A 148 -5.23 7.36 -3.10
CA ARG A 148 -5.62 7.70 -1.73
C ARG A 148 -6.71 6.75 -1.24
N VAL A 149 -6.69 6.41 0.03
CA VAL A 149 -7.59 5.42 0.63
C VAL A 149 -9.06 5.79 0.50
N ASP A 150 -9.39 7.08 0.57
CA ASP A 150 -10.74 7.62 0.42
C ASP A 150 -11.32 7.48 -1.00
N ASN A 151 -10.45 7.27 -1.98
CA ASN A 151 -10.81 7.05 -3.38
C ASN A 151 -10.83 5.57 -3.80
N LEU A 152 -10.62 4.64 -2.87
CA LEU A 152 -10.52 3.22 -3.18
C LEU A 152 -11.61 2.40 -2.46
N GLU A 153 -12.12 1.38 -3.16
CA GLU A 153 -13.08 0.44 -2.60
C GLU A 153 -12.86 -0.97 -3.12
N TRP A 154 -13.18 -1.98 -2.30
CA TRP A 154 -13.22 -3.36 -2.75
C TRP A 154 -14.52 -3.65 -3.48
N VAL A 155 -14.45 -4.25 -4.66
CA VAL A 155 -15.61 -4.54 -5.51
C VAL A 155 -15.52 -5.93 -6.13
N THR A 156 -16.69 -6.46 -6.50
CA THR A 156 -16.81 -7.58 -7.44
C THR A 156 -16.63 -7.10 -8.88
N ALA A 157 -16.41 -8.02 -9.81
CA ALA A 157 -16.33 -7.67 -11.24
C ALA A 157 -17.63 -7.00 -11.74
N LYS A 158 -18.81 -7.49 -11.28
CA LYS A 158 -20.11 -6.93 -11.65
C LYS A 158 -20.27 -5.48 -11.16
N GLU A 159 -19.92 -5.21 -9.90
CA GLU A 159 -19.97 -3.87 -9.33
C GLU A 159 -19.02 -2.91 -10.06
N ASN A 160 -17.82 -3.37 -10.41
CA ASN A 160 -16.84 -2.57 -11.14
C ASN A 160 -17.32 -2.20 -12.55
N ILE A 161 -17.91 -3.15 -13.27
CA ILE A 161 -18.52 -2.89 -14.59
C ILE A 161 -19.67 -1.90 -14.46
N ALA A 162 -20.58 -2.10 -13.49
CA ALA A 162 -21.71 -1.20 -13.26
C ALA A 162 -21.22 0.23 -12.92
N HIS A 163 -20.16 0.36 -12.12
CA HIS A 163 -19.52 1.65 -11.84
C HIS A 163 -19.00 2.29 -13.12
N ALA A 164 -18.25 1.56 -13.95
CA ALA A 164 -17.68 2.07 -15.19
C ALA A 164 -18.75 2.54 -16.20
N ILE A 165 -19.90 1.84 -16.27
CA ILE A 165 -21.03 2.26 -17.11
C ILE A 165 -21.63 3.55 -16.57
N ARG A 166 -21.97 3.59 -15.26
CA ARG A 166 -22.61 4.75 -14.61
C ARG A 166 -21.79 6.02 -14.70
N THR A 167 -20.45 5.89 -14.63
CA THR A 167 -19.52 7.02 -14.65
C THR A 167 -18.99 7.38 -16.02
N GLY A 168 -19.48 6.73 -17.09
CA GLY A 168 -19.03 7.00 -18.46
C GLY A 168 -17.59 6.55 -18.77
N LEU A 169 -16.97 5.76 -17.90
CA LEU A 169 -15.62 5.24 -18.08
C LEU A 169 -15.56 4.00 -18.99
N SER A 170 -16.72 3.39 -19.24
CA SER A 170 -16.83 2.23 -20.12
C SER A 170 -16.93 2.67 -21.58
N VAL A 171 -16.32 1.89 -22.48
CA VAL A 171 -16.45 2.08 -23.94
C VAL A 171 -17.92 1.94 -24.36
N TRP A 172 -18.70 1.12 -23.66
CA TRP A 172 -20.13 0.89 -23.90
C TRP A 172 -21.02 2.06 -23.55
N SER A 173 -20.59 2.97 -22.65
CA SER A 173 -21.35 4.20 -22.32
C SER A 173 -21.29 5.27 -23.41
N LYS A 174 -20.48 5.07 -24.47
CA LYS A 174 -20.36 6.00 -25.61
C LYS A 174 -21.25 5.63 -26.79
N ILE A 175 -22.07 4.57 -26.66
CA ILE A 175 -22.89 4.01 -27.72
C ILE A 175 -24.38 4.30 -27.49
N VAL A 176 -24.73 5.04 -26.44
CA VAL A 176 -26.09 5.50 -26.15
C VAL A 176 -26.18 6.99 -26.36
#